data_9359aa77c54b2d1e559349e1df02b93e
#
_entry.id   9359aa77c54b2d1e559349e1df02b93e
#
_cell.length_a   1.000
_cell.length_b   1.000
_cell.length_c   1.000
_cell.angle_alpha   90.00
_cell.angle_beta   90.00
_cell.angle_gamma   90.00
#
_symmetry.space_group_name_H-M   'P 1'
#
loop_
_entity.id
_entity.type
_entity.pdbx_description
1 polymer ?
#
loop_
_entity_poly.entity_id
_entity_poly.type
_entity_poly.pdbx_seq_one_letter_code
_entity_poly.pdbx_strand_id
1 'polypeptide(L)'
;VQILELRELNKNQIEAIENLEETCKNYDKTKGGAFLSNEINFNKEINCFFLLYEEEILVSFLAMFIPTSQEAEISACTLPEYRRKGFFKRLLECAINELRKHGVREILFVNETSCNDGRLTLGKFNVKYEFSEYLLVYKRDKFTKTQNKLKLYEIINQDVDEIAKLHTDIFNKTLEEVKXXXXDRISYMAKIDNEIVGICSISLEGSNAFICGLGVSNKYRGLGYGKEILNKGIEKALTLDIKDIYLEVDSKNHIAYNLYINNGFIIKTQLDYYRYII
;
A
#
# COMPACT_ATOMS: atom_id res chain seq x y z
N VAL A 1 29.43 -8.01 -13.42
CA VAL A 1 28.26 -7.48 -12.71
C VAL A 1 27.94 -6.09 -13.27
N GLN A 2 26.73 -5.90 -13.78
CA GLN A 2 26.24 -4.63 -14.35
C GLN A 2 25.05 -4.13 -13.52
N ILE A 3 24.98 -2.81 -13.31
CA ILE A 3 23.81 -2.15 -12.68
C ILE A 3 23.18 -1.23 -13.71
N LEU A 4 21.87 -1.35 -13.88
CA LEU A 4 21.06 -0.41 -14.65
C LEU A 4 20.29 0.47 -13.68
N GLU A 5 20.32 1.79 -13.92
CA GLU A 5 19.58 2.81 -13.16
C GLU A 5 18.51 3.37 -14.08
N LEU A 6 17.24 3.18 -13.76
CA LEU A 6 16.13 3.39 -14.70
C LEU A 6 15.00 4.20 -14.06
N ARG A 7 14.40 5.07 -14.89
CA ARG A 7 13.18 5.82 -14.52
C ARG A 7 11.92 5.01 -14.77
N GLU A 8 11.96 4.17 -15.80
CA GLU A 8 10.84 3.35 -16.24
C GLU A 8 11.35 1.96 -16.61
N LEU A 9 10.47 0.99 -16.51
CA LEU A 9 10.78 -0.41 -16.87
C LEU A 9 10.07 -0.78 -18.17
N ASN A 10 10.76 -1.49 -19.03
CA ASN A 10 10.11 -2.12 -20.19
C ASN A 10 9.52 -3.49 -19.79
N LYS A 11 8.73 -4.07 -20.68
CA LYS A 11 8.03 -5.35 -20.42
C LYS A 11 8.97 -6.48 -19.99
N ASN A 12 10.12 -6.61 -20.65
CA ASN A 12 11.08 -7.68 -20.35
C ASN A 12 11.69 -7.50 -18.95
N GLN A 13 11.94 -6.26 -18.55
CA GLN A 13 12.46 -5.93 -17.21
C GLN A 13 11.40 -6.22 -16.13
N ILE A 14 10.15 -5.85 -16.37
CA ILE A 14 9.05 -6.16 -15.45
C ILE A 14 8.94 -7.67 -15.27
N GLU A 15 8.90 -8.44 -16.36
CA GLU A 15 8.83 -9.90 -16.33
C GLU A 15 10.03 -10.51 -15.57
N ALA A 16 11.23 -9.98 -15.80
CA ALA A 16 12.43 -10.45 -15.09
C ALA A 16 12.34 -10.19 -13.59
N ILE A 17 11.83 -9.00 -13.19
CA ILE A 17 11.62 -8.65 -11.77
C ILE A 17 10.56 -9.58 -11.15
N GLU A 18 9.43 -9.77 -11.83
CA GLU A 18 8.35 -10.63 -11.35
C GLU A 18 8.83 -12.07 -11.11
N ASN A 19 9.63 -12.62 -12.04
CA ASN A 19 10.22 -13.96 -11.92
C ASN A 19 11.19 -14.04 -10.73
N LEU A 20 12.01 -13.00 -10.53
CA LEU A 20 12.92 -12.91 -9.39
C LEU A 20 12.12 -12.82 -8.08
N GLU A 21 11.11 -11.97 -8.04
CA GLU A 21 10.22 -11.84 -6.87
C GLU A 21 9.54 -13.16 -6.53
N GLU A 22 9.01 -13.87 -7.53
CA GLU A 22 8.34 -15.15 -7.32
C GLU A 22 9.30 -16.17 -6.68
N THR A 23 10.54 -16.23 -7.17
CA THR A 23 11.59 -17.07 -6.56
C THR A 23 11.84 -16.70 -5.11
N CYS A 24 11.99 -15.39 -4.83
CA CYS A 24 12.21 -14.89 -3.46
C CYS A 24 10.98 -15.16 -2.57
N LYS A 25 9.77 -14.90 -3.06
CA LYS A 25 8.51 -15.14 -2.33
C LYS A 25 8.38 -16.61 -1.92
N ASN A 26 8.69 -17.51 -2.85
CA ASN A 26 8.63 -18.95 -2.57
C ASN A 26 9.65 -19.37 -1.49
N TYR A 27 10.84 -18.77 -1.51
CA TYR A 27 11.91 -19.06 -0.54
C TYR A 27 11.59 -18.46 0.84
N ASP A 28 11.25 -17.16 0.88
CA ASP A 28 11.06 -16.39 2.12
C ASP A 28 9.64 -16.53 2.71
N LYS A 29 8.70 -17.16 1.97
CA LYS A 29 7.28 -17.29 2.32
C LYS A 29 6.58 -15.92 2.43
N THR A 30 7.01 -14.95 1.62
CA THR A 30 6.41 -13.62 1.52
C THR A 30 5.29 -13.58 0.47
N LYS A 31 4.49 -12.54 0.48
CA LYS A 31 3.33 -12.38 -0.41
C LYS A 31 3.31 -11.03 -1.13
N GLY A 32 3.94 -10.02 -0.53
CA GLY A 32 4.02 -8.68 -1.11
C GLY A 32 4.90 -8.63 -2.36
N GLY A 33 4.81 -7.53 -3.09
CA GLY A 33 5.65 -7.25 -4.24
C GLY A 33 6.01 -5.78 -4.30
N ALA A 34 7.01 -5.44 -5.09
CA ALA A 34 7.43 -4.05 -5.28
C ALA A 34 6.45 -3.31 -6.20
N PHE A 35 6.29 -2.02 -5.97
CA PHE A 35 5.55 -1.14 -6.88
C PHE A 35 6.44 -0.83 -8.09
N LEU A 36 6.01 -1.25 -9.28
CA LEU A 36 6.84 -1.20 -10.50
C LEU A 36 6.39 -0.10 -11.48
N SER A 37 5.85 1.02 -10.98
CA SER A 37 5.46 2.16 -11.81
C SER A 37 6.05 3.46 -11.28
N ASN A 38 6.41 4.37 -12.20
CA ASN A 38 6.89 5.71 -11.84
C ASN A 38 5.74 6.75 -11.84
N GLU A 39 4.50 6.34 -12.15
CA GLU A 39 3.37 7.26 -12.41
C GLU A 39 2.97 8.12 -11.21
N ILE A 40 3.16 7.63 -10.00
CA ILE A 40 2.77 8.35 -8.79
C ILE A 40 3.96 8.88 -7.97
N ASN A 41 5.18 8.79 -8.50
CA ASN A 41 6.34 9.44 -7.89
C ASN A 41 6.25 10.96 -8.11
N PHE A 42 6.67 11.76 -7.13
CA PHE A 42 6.55 13.22 -7.18
C PHE A 42 7.38 13.84 -8.30
N ASN A 43 8.46 13.19 -8.71
CA ASN A 43 9.36 13.66 -9.76
C ASN A 43 9.72 12.48 -10.69
N LYS A 44 9.30 12.55 -11.94
CA LYS A 44 9.48 11.51 -12.96
C LYS A 44 10.92 11.40 -13.46
N GLU A 45 11.77 12.38 -13.16
CA GLU A 45 13.18 12.41 -13.59
C GLU A 45 14.08 11.55 -12.68
N ILE A 46 13.57 11.10 -11.53
CA ILE A 46 14.33 10.26 -10.59
C ILE A 46 14.44 8.83 -11.12
N ASN A 47 15.65 8.28 -11.16
CA ASN A 47 15.83 6.87 -11.40
C ASN A 47 15.31 6.11 -10.16
N CYS A 48 14.21 5.39 -10.33
CA CYS A 48 13.55 4.69 -9.21
C CYS A 48 13.66 3.18 -9.28
N PHE A 49 14.32 2.64 -10.31
CA PHE A 49 14.56 1.19 -10.44
C PHE A 49 16.04 0.93 -10.65
N PHE A 50 16.59 0.04 -9.87
CA PHE A 50 18.01 -0.36 -9.91
C PHE A 50 18.06 -1.87 -10.09
N LEU A 51 18.57 -2.31 -11.25
CA LEU A 51 18.60 -3.73 -11.62
C LEU A 51 20.07 -4.19 -11.69
N LEU A 52 20.41 -5.23 -10.94
CA LEU A 52 21.78 -5.76 -10.91
C LEU A 52 21.82 -7.12 -11.63
N TYR A 53 22.59 -7.16 -12.69
CA TYR A 53 22.80 -8.36 -13.51
C TYR A 53 24.17 -8.96 -13.24
N GLU A 54 24.23 -10.28 -13.12
CA GLU A 54 25.47 -11.06 -13.20
C GLU A 54 25.38 -11.86 -14.49
N GLU A 55 26.28 -11.53 -15.43
CA GLU A 55 26.17 -11.95 -16.84
C GLU A 55 24.82 -11.44 -17.40
N GLU A 56 23.90 -12.33 -17.80
CA GLU A 56 22.58 -11.97 -18.37
C GLU A 56 21.43 -12.20 -17.39
N ILE A 57 21.75 -12.65 -16.17
CA ILE A 57 20.72 -13.00 -15.16
C ILE A 57 20.49 -11.81 -14.23
N LEU A 58 19.24 -11.39 -14.07
CA LEU A 58 18.86 -10.42 -13.06
C LEU A 58 18.92 -11.11 -11.69
N VAL A 59 19.90 -10.74 -10.86
CA VAL A 59 20.15 -11.42 -9.57
C VAL A 59 19.70 -10.59 -8.37
N SER A 60 19.51 -9.27 -8.56
CA SER A 60 19.03 -8.40 -7.49
C SER A 60 18.36 -7.17 -8.10
N PHE A 61 17.31 -6.66 -7.44
CA PHE A 61 16.74 -5.38 -7.82
C PHE A 61 16.34 -4.58 -6.58
N LEU A 62 16.22 -3.27 -6.79
CA LEU A 62 15.71 -2.32 -5.80
C LEU A 62 14.77 -1.36 -6.53
N ALA A 63 13.57 -1.20 -5.98
CA ALA A 63 12.56 -0.25 -6.47
C ALA A 63 12.28 0.80 -5.40
N MET A 64 12.11 2.05 -5.82
CA MET A 64 11.77 3.17 -4.95
C MET A 64 10.39 3.71 -5.31
N PHE A 65 9.53 3.83 -4.31
CA PHE A 65 8.27 4.58 -4.39
C PHE A 65 8.47 5.90 -3.65
N ILE A 66 8.33 7.03 -4.38
CA ILE A 66 8.69 8.36 -3.87
C ILE A 66 7.51 9.32 -4.08
N PRO A 67 6.44 9.20 -3.27
CA PRO A 67 5.23 10.02 -3.50
C PRO A 67 5.42 11.50 -3.16
N THR A 68 6.42 11.82 -2.32
CA THR A 68 6.73 13.21 -1.90
C THR A 68 8.23 13.47 -1.94
N SER A 69 8.63 14.73 -1.83
CA SER A 69 10.05 15.11 -1.79
C SER A 69 10.73 14.78 -0.44
N GLN A 70 10.01 14.24 0.53
CA GLN A 70 10.53 14.02 1.89
C GLN A 70 11.20 12.66 2.05
N GLU A 71 10.56 11.60 1.54
CA GLU A 71 11.02 10.23 1.78
C GLU A 71 10.77 9.32 0.58
N ALA A 72 11.52 8.23 0.52
CA ALA A 72 11.39 7.18 -0.47
C ALA A 72 11.16 5.84 0.23
N GLU A 73 10.13 5.12 -0.16
CA GLU A 73 9.95 3.72 0.26
C GLU A 73 10.81 2.84 -0.62
N ILE A 74 11.53 1.89 -0.02
CA ILE A 74 12.38 0.96 -0.76
C ILE A 74 11.90 -0.47 -0.56
N SER A 75 11.66 -1.14 -1.69
CA SER A 75 11.47 -2.58 -1.80
C SER A 75 12.62 -3.17 -2.59
N ALA A 76 13.17 -4.29 -2.13
CA ALA A 76 14.31 -4.90 -2.80
C ALA A 76 14.32 -6.42 -2.62
N CYS A 77 14.77 -7.13 -3.64
CA CYS A 77 14.97 -8.57 -3.57
C CYS A 77 16.32 -8.95 -4.16
N THR A 78 16.92 -10.01 -3.60
CA THR A 78 18.11 -10.68 -4.15
C THR A 78 17.84 -12.18 -4.17
N LEU A 79 18.07 -12.82 -5.31
CA LEU A 79 17.92 -14.27 -5.44
C LEU A 79 18.66 -14.98 -4.29
N PRO A 80 18.06 -16.01 -3.67
CA PRO A 80 18.65 -16.65 -2.48
C PRO A 80 20.11 -17.06 -2.63
N GLU A 81 20.48 -17.68 -3.75
CA GLU A 81 21.86 -18.14 -4.04
C GLU A 81 22.84 -17.01 -4.30
N TYR A 82 22.33 -15.78 -4.49
CA TYR A 82 23.15 -14.58 -4.71
C TYR A 82 23.22 -13.67 -3.48
N ARG A 83 22.57 -14.06 -2.37
CA ARG A 83 22.61 -13.29 -1.11
C ARG A 83 23.99 -13.32 -0.48
N ARG A 84 24.27 -12.37 0.39
CA ARG A 84 25.51 -12.24 1.17
C ARG A 84 26.75 -11.88 0.31
N LYS A 85 26.53 -11.54 -0.98
CA LYS A 85 27.60 -11.08 -1.90
C LYS A 85 27.69 -9.54 -2.01
N GLY A 86 26.88 -8.81 -1.20
CA GLY A 86 26.90 -7.34 -1.17
C GLY A 86 26.04 -6.66 -2.25
N PHE A 87 25.25 -7.39 -3.02
CA PHE A 87 24.50 -6.83 -4.14
C PHE A 87 23.46 -5.80 -3.68
N PHE A 88 22.69 -6.11 -2.65
CA PHE A 88 21.72 -5.15 -2.08
C PHE A 88 22.42 -3.84 -1.67
N LYS A 89 23.59 -3.94 -1.01
CA LYS A 89 24.33 -2.76 -0.56
C LYS A 89 24.74 -1.87 -1.76
N ARG A 90 25.19 -2.48 -2.85
CA ARG A 90 25.56 -1.75 -4.08
C ARG A 90 24.36 -1.03 -4.70
N LEU A 91 23.21 -1.70 -4.77
CA LEU A 91 21.95 -1.08 -5.27
C LEU A 91 21.52 0.06 -4.35
N LEU A 92 21.59 -0.14 -3.04
CA LEU A 92 21.26 0.88 -2.06
C LEU A 92 22.15 2.12 -2.18
N GLU A 93 23.46 1.93 -2.42
CA GLU A 93 24.40 3.04 -2.65
C GLU A 93 24.02 3.85 -3.89
N CYS A 94 23.62 3.19 -5.00
CA CYS A 94 23.12 3.87 -6.19
C CYS A 94 21.82 4.65 -5.87
N ALA A 95 20.89 4.02 -5.19
CA ALA A 95 19.61 4.64 -4.79
C ALA A 95 19.84 5.88 -3.90
N ILE A 96 20.72 5.76 -2.89
CA ILE A 96 21.06 6.88 -1.99
C ILE A 96 21.66 8.05 -2.79
N ASN A 97 22.58 7.75 -3.71
CA ASN A 97 23.19 8.79 -4.54
C ASN A 97 22.14 9.50 -5.40
N GLU A 98 21.20 8.75 -5.95
CA GLU A 98 20.10 9.32 -6.73
C GLU A 98 19.18 10.20 -5.86
N LEU A 99 18.74 9.70 -4.71
CA LEU A 99 17.90 10.44 -3.78
C LEU A 99 18.54 11.77 -3.36
N ARG A 100 19.84 11.76 -3.07
CA ARG A 100 20.61 12.98 -2.69
C ARG A 100 20.61 14.05 -3.78
N LYS A 101 20.69 13.66 -5.08
CA LYS A 101 20.61 14.61 -6.20
C LYS A 101 19.29 15.38 -6.21
N HIS A 102 18.24 14.75 -5.72
CA HIS A 102 16.88 15.31 -5.74
C HIS A 102 16.43 15.83 -4.36
N GLY A 103 17.33 15.87 -3.37
CA GLY A 103 17.05 16.44 -2.05
C GLY A 103 16.23 15.57 -1.11
N VAL A 104 15.95 14.32 -1.48
CA VAL A 104 15.24 13.37 -0.61
C VAL A 104 16.25 12.84 0.41
N ARG A 105 15.89 12.89 1.69
CA ARG A 105 16.84 12.60 2.78
C ARG A 105 16.46 11.42 3.66
N GLU A 106 15.28 10.85 3.44
CA GLU A 106 14.79 9.77 4.28
C GLU A 106 14.39 8.57 3.43
N ILE A 107 14.67 7.39 3.95
CA ILE A 107 14.25 6.13 3.35
C ILE A 107 13.36 5.40 4.36
N LEU A 108 12.27 4.85 3.87
CA LEU A 108 11.49 3.83 4.56
C LEU A 108 11.77 2.48 3.89
N PHE A 109 12.52 1.63 4.55
CA PHE A 109 12.66 0.24 4.10
C PHE A 109 11.41 -0.53 4.47
N VAL A 110 10.90 -1.29 3.52
CA VAL A 110 9.72 -2.14 3.71
C VAL A 110 10.18 -3.59 3.83
N ASN A 111 9.80 -4.27 4.89
CA ASN A 111 10.14 -5.68 5.09
C ASN A 111 8.92 -6.46 5.56
N GLU A 112 8.50 -7.46 4.79
CA GLU A 112 7.45 -8.37 5.24
C GLU A 112 7.99 -9.21 6.40
N THR A 113 7.23 -9.32 7.49
CA THR A 113 7.72 -9.96 8.74
C THR A 113 8.15 -11.42 8.55
N SER A 114 7.61 -12.10 7.55
CA SER A 114 8.02 -13.47 7.19
C SER A 114 9.44 -13.51 6.60
N CYS A 115 9.95 -12.37 6.04
CA CYS A 115 11.28 -12.31 5.44
C CYS A 115 12.37 -12.09 6.51
N ASN A 116 12.86 -13.18 7.08
CA ASN A 116 13.89 -13.14 8.11
C ASN A 116 15.22 -12.57 7.59
N ASP A 117 15.61 -12.91 6.35
CA ASP A 117 16.84 -12.41 5.73
C ASP A 117 16.79 -10.87 5.54
N GLY A 118 15.62 -10.33 5.19
CA GLY A 118 15.41 -8.88 5.11
C GLY A 118 15.64 -8.23 6.47
N ARG A 119 14.98 -8.75 7.51
CA ARG A 119 15.12 -8.25 8.89
C ARG A 119 16.59 -8.28 9.37
N LEU A 120 17.30 -9.40 9.10
CA LEU A 120 18.73 -9.52 9.46
C LEU A 120 19.61 -8.56 8.65
N THR A 121 19.23 -8.26 7.42
CA THR A 121 19.95 -7.31 6.57
C THR A 121 19.77 -5.88 7.11
N LEU A 122 18.52 -5.48 7.39
CA LEU A 122 18.22 -4.16 7.94
C LEU A 122 18.89 -3.93 9.29
N GLY A 123 19.03 -4.98 10.11
CA GLY A 123 19.74 -4.92 11.40
C GLY A 123 21.24 -4.54 11.29
N LYS A 124 21.80 -4.52 10.09
CA LYS A 124 23.20 -4.06 9.85
C LYS A 124 23.29 -2.56 9.54
N PHE A 125 22.16 -1.91 9.37
CA PHE A 125 22.09 -0.48 9.12
C PHE A 125 21.56 0.23 10.36
N ASN A 126 21.82 1.51 10.49
CA ASN A 126 21.30 2.32 11.58
C ASN A 126 19.85 2.73 11.28
N VAL A 127 18.97 1.73 11.21
CA VAL A 127 17.54 1.95 10.93
C VAL A 127 16.74 1.97 12.23
N LYS A 128 15.63 2.72 12.22
CA LYS A 128 14.69 2.79 13.34
C LYS A 128 13.34 2.25 12.88
N TYR A 129 12.78 1.30 13.62
CA TYR A 129 11.40 0.84 13.37
C TYR A 129 10.44 2.05 13.48
N GLU A 130 9.57 2.20 12.50
CA GLU A 130 8.65 3.34 12.43
C GLU A 130 7.20 2.94 12.69
N PHE A 131 6.69 1.96 11.95
CA PHE A 131 5.34 1.40 12.09
C PHE A 131 5.25 0.09 11.32
N SER A 132 4.12 -0.60 11.48
CA SER A 132 3.75 -1.72 10.62
C SER A 132 2.46 -1.41 9.88
N GLU A 133 2.28 -2.04 8.73
CA GLU A 133 1.03 -2.02 7.98
C GLU A 133 0.53 -3.46 7.86
N TYR A 134 -0.73 -3.65 8.17
CA TYR A 134 -1.37 -4.98 8.10
C TYR A 134 -2.23 -5.06 6.85
N LEU A 135 -1.98 -6.05 6.01
CA LEU A 135 -2.93 -6.49 4.99
C LEU A 135 -3.89 -7.46 5.66
N LEU A 136 -5.16 -7.11 5.69
CA LEU A 136 -6.20 -7.92 6.30
C LEU A 136 -7.09 -8.52 5.22
N VAL A 137 -7.57 -9.76 5.44
CA VAL A 137 -8.50 -10.45 4.54
C VAL A 137 -9.78 -10.79 5.29
N TYR A 138 -10.92 -10.56 4.64
CA TYR A 138 -12.23 -10.79 5.20
C TYR A 138 -12.60 -12.28 5.21
N LYS A 139 -13.09 -12.79 6.33
CA LYS A 139 -13.64 -14.16 6.45
C LYS A 139 -15.12 -14.15 6.09
N ARG A 140 -15.45 -14.66 4.90
CA ARG A 140 -16.83 -14.63 4.37
C ARG A 140 -17.85 -15.35 5.27
N ASP A 141 -17.42 -16.37 6.02
CA ASP A 141 -18.27 -17.08 6.99
C ASP A 141 -18.73 -16.20 8.16
N LYS A 142 -18.10 -15.03 8.34
CA LYS A 142 -18.47 -14.06 9.38
C LYS A 142 -19.51 -13.04 8.91
N PHE A 143 -19.91 -13.07 7.64
CA PHE A 143 -20.85 -12.08 7.12
C PHE A 143 -22.22 -12.22 7.79
N THR A 144 -22.69 -11.13 8.38
CA THR A 144 -24.04 -11.01 8.92
C THR A 144 -24.66 -9.73 8.35
N LYS A 145 -25.71 -9.91 7.56
CA LYS A 145 -26.42 -8.76 6.97
C LYS A 145 -27.06 -7.94 8.09
N THR A 146 -26.69 -6.67 8.16
CA THR A 146 -27.24 -5.75 9.16
C THR A 146 -28.42 -5.00 8.59
N GLN A 147 -29.52 -4.96 9.35
CA GLN A 147 -30.66 -4.07 9.05
C GLN A 147 -30.41 -2.74 9.78
N ASN A 148 -30.03 -1.73 9.01
CA ASN A 148 -29.79 -0.40 9.54
C ASN A 148 -30.27 0.66 8.54
N LYS A 149 -30.38 1.89 8.99
CA LYS A 149 -30.89 3.01 8.17
C LYS A 149 -29.82 3.55 7.21
N LEU A 150 -28.55 3.23 7.44
CA LEU A 150 -27.44 3.72 6.64
C LEU A 150 -27.48 3.15 5.22
N LYS A 151 -27.35 4.02 4.23
CA LYS A 151 -27.29 3.65 2.82
C LYS A 151 -26.00 4.17 2.20
N LEU A 152 -25.43 3.40 1.27
CA LEU A 152 -24.30 3.83 0.46
C LEU A 152 -24.82 4.30 -0.91
N TYR A 153 -24.42 5.50 -1.27
CA TYR A 153 -24.69 6.11 -2.58
C TYR A 153 -23.38 6.28 -3.31
N GLU A 154 -23.30 5.81 -4.53
CA GLU A 154 -22.11 5.96 -5.36
C GLU A 154 -21.87 7.44 -5.63
N ILE A 155 -20.59 7.83 -5.49
CA ILE A 155 -20.14 9.21 -5.72
C ILE A 155 -20.02 9.41 -7.23
N ILE A 156 -20.69 10.45 -7.74
CA ILE A 156 -20.64 10.86 -9.15
C ILE A 156 -20.02 12.27 -9.25
N ASN A 157 -19.73 12.69 -10.44
CA ASN A 157 -19.02 13.97 -10.68
C ASN A 157 -19.67 15.20 -10.04
N GLN A 158 -20.98 15.17 -9.82
CA GLN A 158 -21.71 16.28 -9.19
C GLN A 158 -21.42 16.41 -7.68
N ASP A 159 -20.89 15.37 -7.05
CA ASP A 159 -20.68 15.32 -5.60
C ASP A 159 -19.27 15.79 -5.18
N VAL A 160 -18.40 16.18 -6.14
CA VAL A 160 -16.95 16.38 -5.91
C VAL A 160 -16.67 17.40 -4.79
N ASP A 161 -17.36 18.54 -4.78
CA ASP A 161 -17.10 19.58 -3.76
C ASP A 161 -17.52 19.15 -2.35
N GLU A 162 -18.65 18.46 -2.23
CA GLU A 162 -19.14 17.94 -0.95
C GLU A 162 -18.23 16.83 -0.42
N ILE A 163 -17.77 15.96 -1.32
CA ILE A 163 -16.84 14.88 -1.00
C ILE A 163 -15.47 15.43 -0.61
N ALA A 164 -14.98 16.45 -1.28
CA ALA A 164 -13.70 17.09 -0.94
C ALA A 164 -13.71 17.63 0.49
N LYS A 165 -14.79 18.33 0.87
CA LYS A 165 -14.97 18.81 2.24
C LYS A 165 -14.99 17.66 3.25
N LEU A 166 -15.68 16.57 2.90
CA LEU A 166 -15.79 15.38 3.74
C LEU A 166 -14.41 14.70 3.91
N HIS A 167 -13.62 14.59 2.83
CA HIS A 167 -12.27 14.04 2.88
C HIS A 167 -11.35 14.89 3.78
N THR A 168 -11.47 16.21 3.70
CA THR A 168 -10.72 17.11 4.58
C THR A 168 -11.13 16.88 6.05
N ASP A 169 -12.42 16.78 6.33
CA ASP A 169 -12.93 16.52 7.69
C ASP A 169 -12.48 15.16 8.25
N ILE A 170 -12.50 14.12 7.40
CA ILE A 170 -12.23 12.74 7.85
C ILE A 170 -10.72 12.45 7.92
N PHE A 171 -9.97 12.83 6.86
CA PHE A 171 -8.58 12.40 6.67
C PHE A 171 -7.56 13.53 6.73
N ASN A 172 -8.02 14.76 6.90
CA ASN A 172 -7.16 15.95 6.90
C ASN A 172 -6.34 16.11 5.59
N LYS A 173 -6.94 15.72 4.46
CA LYS A 173 -6.32 15.77 3.12
C LYS A 173 -6.82 16.97 2.32
N THR A 174 -5.96 17.50 1.46
CA THR A 174 -6.33 18.59 0.55
C THR A 174 -7.22 18.07 -0.60
N LEU A 175 -7.89 18.98 -1.27
CA LEU A 175 -8.72 18.67 -2.45
C LEU A 175 -7.88 18.01 -3.58
N GLU A 176 -6.65 18.44 -3.76
CA GLU A 176 -5.75 17.91 -4.80
C GLU A 176 -5.38 16.45 -4.51
N GLU A 177 -5.06 16.14 -3.28
CA GLU A 177 -4.77 14.76 -2.83
C GLU A 177 -5.98 13.84 -3.02
N VAL A 178 -7.18 14.34 -2.84
CA VAL A 178 -8.43 13.58 -3.02
C VAL A 178 -8.66 13.25 -4.49
N LYS A 179 -8.46 14.20 -5.35
CA LYS A 179 -8.63 14.00 -6.81
C LYS A 179 -7.71 12.94 -7.39
N UNK A 180 -6.75 12.83 -7.00
CA UNK A 180 -5.77 11.88 -7.44
C UNK A 180 -6.08 10.47 -7.01
N UNK A 181 -6.79 10.28 -6.06
CA UNK A 181 -7.10 9.01 -5.56
C UNK A 181 -8.39 8.50 -6.06
N UNK A 182 -9.09 9.15 -6.79
CA UNK A 182 -10.35 8.79 -7.28
C UNK A 182 -10.39 8.09 -8.66
N UNK A 183 -9.55 8.04 -9.18
CA UNK A 183 -9.54 7.46 -10.50
C UNK A 183 -9.77 5.98 -10.56
N ASP A 184 -9.24 5.17 -9.79
CA ASP A 184 -9.29 3.69 -9.99
C ASP A 184 -10.12 2.96 -8.93
N ARG A 185 -11.07 3.68 -8.32
CA ARG A 185 -11.92 3.08 -7.28
C ARG A 185 -13.37 3.56 -7.37
N ILE A 186 -14.30 2.71 -6.97
CA ILE A 186 -15.72 3.06 -6.82
C ILE A 186 -15.89 3.62 -5.41
N SER A 187 -16.23 4.89 -5.31
CA SER A 187 -16.35 5.58 -4.03
C SER A 187 -17.83 5.77 -3.66
N TYR A 188 -18.13 5.68 -2.38
CA TYR A 188 -19.49 5.77 -1.84
C TYR A 188 -19.54 6.77 -0.69
N MET A 189 -20.56 7.63 -0.70
CA MET A 189 -20.96 8.39 0.48
C MET A 189 -21.98 7.59 1.29
N ALA A 190 -21.80 7.59 2.59
CA ALA A 190 -22.70 6.93 3.53
C ALA A 190 -23.67 7.97 4.10
N LYS A 191 -24.98 7.76 3.91
CA LYS A 191 -26.02 8.72 4.34
C LYS A 191 -27.02 8.09 5.32
N ILE A 192 -27.48 8.91 6.25
CA ILE A 192 -28.62 8.65 7.13
C ILE A 192 -29.53 9.88 7.05
N ASP A 193 -30.83 9.67 6.74
CA ASP A 193 -31.82 10.74 6.65
C ASP A 193 -31.32 11.95 5.85
N ASN A 194 -30.66 11.67 4.71
CA ASN A 194 -30.03 12.64 3.77
C ASN A 194 -28.75 13.34 4.29
N GLU A 195 -28.33 13.12 5.53
CA GLU A 195 -27.04 13.66 6.00
C GLU A 195 -25.89 12.69 5.68
N ILE A 196 -24.77 13.22 5.16
CA ILE A 196 -23.58 12.41 4.91
C ILE A 196 -22.85 12.20 6.23
N VAL A 197 -22.70 10.94 6.63
CA VAL A 197 -22.04 10.57 7.89
C VAL A 197 -20.63 10.00 7.68
N GLY A 198 -20.29 9.62 6.45
CA GLY A 198 -18.97 9.07 6.15
C GLY A 198 -18.82 8.61 4.71
N ILE A 199 -17.70 7.97 4.45
CA ILE A 199 -17.35 7.48 3.09
C ILE A 199 -16.67 6.11 3.19
N CYS A 200 -16.70 5.38 2.07
CA CYS A 200 -15.80 4.26 1.83
C CYS A 200 -15.63 4.06 0.32
N SER A 201 -14.52 3.45 -0.08
CA SER A 201 -14.25 3.15 -1.48
C SER A 201 -13.93 1.67 -1.65
N ILE A 202 -14.14 1.16 -2.86
CA ILE A 202 -13.78 -0.20 -3.25
C ILE A 202 -12.92 -0.10 -4.51
N SER A 203 -11.70 -0.59 -4.44
CA SER A 203 -10.79 -0.77 -5.57
C SER A 203 -10.82 -2.23 -6.00
N LEU A 204 -10.70 -2.51 -7.28
CA LEU A 204 -10.63 -3.87 -7.81
C LEU A 204 -9.23 -4.15 -8.34
N GLU A 205 -8.60 -5.23 -7.87
CA GLU A 205 -7.28 -5.66 -8.33
C GLU A 205 -7.36 -7.14 -8.72
N GLY A 206 -7.35 -7.39 -10.02
CA GLY A 206 -7.60 -8.71 -10.55
C GLY A 206 -8.97 -9.23 -10.10
N SER A 207 -9.00 -10.35 -9.41
CA SER A 207 -10.23 -10.96 -8.87
C SER A 207 -10.51 -10.55 -7.40
N ASN A 208 -9.83 -9.55 -6.86
CA ASN A 208 -9.97 -9.15 -5.46
C ASN A 208 -10.54 -7.75 -5.33
N ALA A 209 -11.26 -7.50 -4.23
CA ALA A 209 -11.72 -6.16 -3.85
C ALA A 209 -10.94 -5.66 -2.65
N PHE A 210 -10.56 -4.39 -2.67
CA PHE A 210 -9.91 -3.70 -1.56
C PHE A 210 -10.86 -2.62 -1.03
N ILE A 211 -11.28 -2.74 0.23
CA ILE A 211 -12.02 -1.67 0.89
C ILE A 211 -10.99 -0.64 1.38
N CYS A 212 -11.12 0.60 0.93
CA CYS A 212 -10.17 1.66 1.22
C CYS A 212 -10.91 2.99 1.48
N GLY A 213 -10.21 3.97 2.03
CA GLY A 213 -10.78 5.28 2.29
C GLY A 213 -12.04 5.24 3.17
N LEU A 214 -12.11 4.28 4.10
CA LEU A 214 -13.25 4.18 5.01
C LEU A 214 -13.08 5.20 6.14
N GLY A 215 -14.07 6.06 6.30
CA GLY A 215 -14.02 7.07 7.34
C GLY A 215 -15.40 7.61 7.73
N VAL A 216 -15.48 8.11 8.98
CA VAL A 216 -16.67 8.72 9.55
C VAL A 216 -16.37 10.19 9.83
N SER A 217 -17.25 11.09 9.39
CA SER A 217 -17.15 12.52 9.68
C SER A 217 -17.04 12.74 11.19
N ASN A 218 -16.21 13.71 11.58
CA ASN A 218 -15.90 14.03 12.98
C ASN A 218 -17.17 14.16 13.83
N LYS A 219 -18.21 14.83 13.30
CA LYS A 219 -19.51 15.05 13.95
C LYS A 219 -20.23 13.73 14.34
N TYR A 220 -19.96 12.64 13.63
CA TYR A 220 -20.70 11.37 13.77
C TYR A 220 -19.86 10.23 14.35
N ARG A 221 -18.63 10.51 14.79
CA ARG A 221 -17.76 9.51 15.42
C ARG A 221 -18.34 9.05 16.78
N GLY A 222 -18.01 7.82 17.17
CA GLY A 222 -18.46 7.24 18.44
C GLY A 222 -19.89 6.68 18.42
N LEU A 223 -20.63 6.87 17.32
CA LEU A 223 -22.05 6.45 17.19
C LEU A 223 -22.24 5.10 16.50
N GLY A 224 -21.12 4.36 16.23
CA GLY A 224 -21.19 3.04 15.60
C GLY A 224 -21.19 3.06 14.07
N TYR A 225 -21.23 4.23 13.43
CA TYR A 225 -21.34 4.31 11.96
C TYR A 225 -20.15 3.71 11.21
N GLY A 226 -18.95 3.72 11.80
CA GLY A 226 -17.80 3.06 11.16
C GLY A 226 -18.05 1.59 10.88
N LYS A 227 -18.65 0.87 11.85
CA LYS A 227 -19.04 -0.53 11.69
C LYS A 227 -20.12 -0.68 10.61
N GLU A 228 -21.11 0.20 10.60
CA GLU A 228 -22.19 0.15 9.61
C GLU A 228 -21.66 0.39 8.20
N ILE A 229 -20.78 1.38 8.01
CA ILE A 229 -20.15 1.69 6.71
C ILE A 229 -19.31 0.49 6.25
N LEU A 230 -18.50 -0.09 7.15
CA LEU A 230 -17.69 -1.28 6.84
C LEU A 230 -18.60 -2.44 6.36
N ASN A 231 -19.66 -2.74 7.09
CA ASN A 231 -20.58 -3.82 6.72
C ASN A 231 -21.25 -3.55 5.37
N LYS A 232 -21.63 -2.31 5.09
CA LYS A 232 -22.21 -1.94 3.80
C LYS A 232 -21.19 -2.00 2.67
N GLY A 233 -19.92 -1.64 2.93
CA GLY A 233 -18.82 -1.80 1.98
C GLY A 233 -18.59 -3.28 1.66
N ILE A 234 -18.56 -4.14 2.68
CA ILE A 234 -18.47 -5.60 2.50
C ILE A 234 -19.65 -6.11 1.67
N GLU A 235 -20.88 -5.69 2.03
CA GLU A 235 -22.10 -6.07 1.30
C GLU A 235 -22.00 -5.70 -0.18
N LYS A 236 -21.52 -4.48 -0.48
CA LYS A 236 -21.30 -4.03 -1.86
C LYS A 236 -20.23 -4.87 -2.56
N ALA A 237 -19.07 -5.08 -1.92
CA ALA A 237 -17.99 -5.90 -2.49
C ALA A 237 -18.49 -7.31 -2.82
N LEU A 238 -19.28 -7.91 -1.93
CA LEU A 238 -19.85 -9.26 -2.15
C LEU A 238 -20.83 -9.35 -3.32
N THR A 239 -21.34 -8.23 -3.84
CA THR A 239 -22.17 -8.25 -5.07
C THR A 239 -21.32 -8.31 -6.34
N LEU A 240 -20.00 -8.11 -6.23
CA LEU A 240 -19.07 -8.17 -7.34
C LEU A 240 -18.55 -9.61 -7.49
N ASP A 241 -18.11 -9.97 -8.69
CA ASP A 241 -17.52 -11.29 -8.96
C ASP A 241 -16.08 -11.32 -8.49
N ILE A 242 -15.88 -11.42 -7.17
CA ILE A 242 -14.58 -11.35 -6.53
C ILE A 242 -14.28 -12.58 -5.69
N LYS A 243 -12.99 -12.88 -5.58
CA LYS A 243 -12.48 -14.00 -4.78
C LYS A 243 -12.38 -13.62 -3.30
N ASP A 244 -11.65 -12.55 -3.00
CA ASP A 244 -11.39 -12.12 -1.62
C ASP A 244 -11.62 -10.62 -1.45
N ILE A 245 -11.89 -10.20 -0.20
CA ILE A 245 -12.00 -8.80 0.19
C ILE A 245 -10.85 -8.49 1.13
N TYR A 246 -10.08 -7.46 0.80
CA TYR A 246 -8.91 -7.01 1.55
C TYR A 246 -9.11 -5.59 2.06
N LEU A 247 -8.32 -5.23 3.05
CA LEU A 247 -8.05 -3.84 3.42
C LEU A 247 -6.68 -3.74 4.09
N GLU A 248 -6.13 -2.55 4.10
CA GLU A 248 -4.85 -2.25 4.73
C GLU A 248 -5.08 -1.31 5.91
N VAL A 249 -4.27 -1.47 6.95
CA VAL A 249 -4.35 -0.61 8.13
C VAL A 249 -2.99 -0.44 8.79
N ASP A 250 -2.64 0.82 9.05
CA ASP A 250 -1.45 1.20 9.82
C ASP A 250 -1.60 0.72 11.27
N SER A 251 -0.55 0.12 11.83
CA SER A 251 -0.47 -0.35 13.22
C SER A 251 -0.74 0.75 14.26
N LYS A 252 -0.49 2.00 13.90
CA LYS A 252 -0.77 3.17 14.75
C LYS A 252 -2.28 3.50 14.80
N ASN A 253 -3.06 3.04 13.82
CA ASN A 253 -4.50 3.28 13.75
C ASN A 253 -5.28 2.18 14.50
N HIS A 254 -5.11 2.15 15.82
CA HIS A 254 -5.73 1.13 16.68
C HIS A 254 -7.26 1.10 16.56
N ILE A 255 -7.90 2.25 16.30
CA ILE A 255 -9.36 2.34 16.16
C ILE A 255 -9.82 1.55 14.93
N ALA A 256 -9.21 1.80 13.79
CA ALA A 256 -9.55 1.09 12.54
C ALA A 256 -9.16 -0.40 12.66
N TYR A 257 -7.97 -0.69 13.17
CA TYR A 257 -7.52 -2.08 13.36
C TYR A 257 -8.55 -2.89 14.18
N ASN A 258 -8.95 -2.38 15.34
CA ASN A 258 -9.93 -3.06 16.20
C ASN A 258 -11.30 -3.18 15.51
N LEU A 259 -11.71 -2.14 14.77
CA LEU A 259 -12.94 -2.19 13.99
C LEU A 259 -12.90 -3.38 13.00
N TYR A 260 -11.83 -3.54 12.26
CA TYR A 260 -11.71 -4.58 11.23
C TYR A 260 -11.63 -5.98 11.83
N ILE A 261 -10.76 -6.19 12.83
CA ILE A 261 -10.61 -7.50 13.48
C ILE A 261 -11.95 -7.94 14.11
N ASN A 262 -12.64 -7.03 14.79
CA ASN A 262 -13.93 -7.33 15.45
C ASN A 262 -15.07 -7.55 14.44
N ASN A 263 -14.86 -7.27 13.17
CA ASN A 263 -15.88 -7.44 12.13
C ASN A 263 -15.47 -8.45 11.04
N GLY A 264 -14.64 -9.43 11.40
CA GLY A 264 -14.41 -10.62 10.59
C GLY A 264 -13.18 -10.57 9.68
N PHE A 265 -12.32 -9.57 9.83
CA PHE A 265 -11.03 -9.55 9.14
C PHE A 265 -9.97 -10.27 9.96
N ILE A 266 -9.02 -10.89 9.28
CA ILE A 266 -7.83 -11.50 9.90
C ILE A 266 -6.58 -11.00 9.20
N ILE A 267 -5.46 -10.98 9.90
CA ILE A 267 -4.16 -10.59 9.32
C ILE A 267 -3.74 -11.64 8.27
N LYS A 268 -3.48 -11.22 7.05
CA LYS A 268 -2.93 -12.04 5.98
C LYS A 268 -1.41 -11.88 5.91
N THR A 269 -0.93 -10.63 6.00
CA THR A 269 0.51 -10.35 6.08
C THR A 269 0.74 -9.03 6.82
N GLN A 270 1.98 -8.80 7.22
CA GLN A 270 2.42 -7.60 7.92
C GLN A 270 3.70 -7.11 7.26
N LEU A 271 3.71 -5.83 6.91
CA LEU A 271 4.87 -5.12 6.42
C LEU A 271 5.39 -4.22 7.54
N ASP A 272 6.66 -4.34 7.88
CA ASP A 272 7.34 -3.48 8.85
C ASP A 272 8.13 -2.41 8.11
N TYR A 273 7.98 -1.18 8.54
CA TYR A 273 8.63 0.01 7.96
C TYR A 273 9.73 0.48 8.91
N TYR A 274 10.92 0.66 8.34
CA TYR A 274 12.12 1.07 9.07
C TYR A 274 12.68 2.34 8.45
N ARG A 275 12.79 3.40 9.25
CA ARG A 275 13.33 4.70 8.81
C ARG A 275 14.85 4.72 8.84
N TYR A 276 15.43 5.29 7.80
CA TYR A 276 16.87 5.47 7.63
C TYR A 276 17.12 6.89 7.10
N ILE A 277 18.03 7.63 7.74
CA ILE A 277 18.40 8.99 7.33
C ILE A 277 19.68 8.91 6.50
N ILE A 278 19.72 9.54 5.31
CA ILE A 278 20.80 9.45 4.34
C ILE A 278 21.61 10.74 4.20
#